data_e4464935fddf72f903a778052d865ca3
#
_entry.id   e4464935fddf72f903a778052d865ca3
#
_cell.length_a   1.000
_cell.length_b   1.000
_cell.length_c   1.000
_cell.angle_alpha   90.00
_cell.angle_beta   90.00
_cell.angle_gamma   90.00
#
_symmetry.space_group_name_H-M   'P 1'
#
loop_
_entity.id
_entity.type
_entity.pdbx_description
1 polymer ?
#
loop_
_entity_poly.entity_id
_entity_poly.type
_entity_poly.pdbx_seq_one_letter_code
_entity_poly.pdbx_strand_id
1 'polypeptide(L)'
;MWDVDSTDDYDSWFVDITDEEQERIVAVVRLLRQEGPALGRPFVDRIEMSRHANMKELRVRHIRILFAFDPRRQAILLLGGNKEGRWDSWYDEQVPKADALFDRHLAKARAELDRETKDAAKVQRNRRRNRGES
;
A
#
# COMPACT_ATOMS: atom_id res chain seq x y z
N MET A 1 -3.31 4.80 -15.00
CA MET A 1 -4.03 4.43 -13.78
C MET A 1 -3.08 3.79 -12.79
N TRP A 2 -3.26 4.05 -11.51
CA TRP A 2 -2.42 3.52 -10.44
C TRP A 2 -2.95 2.19 -9.95
N ASP A 3 -2.06 1.24 -9.71
CA ASP A 3 -2.45 -0.03 -9.10
C ASP A 3 -2.67 0.15 -7.60
N VAL A 4 -3.61 -0.59 -7.06
CA VAL A 4 -3.89 -0.63 -5.62
C VAL A 4 -3.85 -2.09 -5.17
N ASP A 5 -3.06 -2.36 -4.17
CA ASP A 5 -2.95 -3.68 -3.53
C ASP A 5 -3.26 -3.52 -2.04
N SER A 6 -3.35 -4.62 -1.32
CA SER A 6 -3.72 -4.61 0.08
C SER A 6 -2.98 -5.71 0.85
N THR A 7 -2.88 -5.50 2.17
CA THR A 7 -2.36 -6.51 3.09
C THR A 7 -3.46 -7.46 3.53
N ASP A 8 -3.08 -8.61 4.08
CA ASP A 8 -4.03 -9.53 4.71
C ASP A 8 -4.75 -8.88 5.88
N ASP A 9 -4.05 -8.04 6.65
CA ASP A 9 -4.64 -7.29 7.75
C ASP A 9 -5.78 -6.38 7.29
N TYR A 10 -5.55 -5.63 6.20
CA TYR A 10 -6.59 -4.81 5.59
C TYR A 10 -7.76 -5.65 5.10
N ASP A 11 -7.49 -6.73 4.39
CA ASP A 11 -8.51 -7.58 3.79
C ASP A 11 -9.40 -8.22 4.87
N SER A 12 -8.81 -8.69 5.96
CA SER A 12 -9.55 -9.26 7.09
C SER A 12 -10.48 -8.24 7.75
N TRP A 13 -10.03 -7.00 7.88
CA TRP A 13 -10.85 -5.92 8.41
C TRP A 13 -11.99 -5.56 7.44
N PHE A 14 -11.68 -5.47 6.16
CA PHE A 14 -12.62 -5.02 5.12
C PHE A 14 -13.84 -5.94 5.01
N VAL A 15 -13.66 -7.25 5.11
CA VAL A 15 -14.78 -8.20 4.99
C VAL A 15 -15.75 -8.12 6.16
N ASP A 16 -15.33 -7.56 7.29
CA ASP A 16 -16.14 -7.50 8.51
C ASP A 16 -16.96 -6.21 8.66
N ILE A 17 -16.69 -5.19 7.85
CA ILE A 17 -17.48 -3.94 7.90
C ILE A 17 -18.77 -4.06 7.10
N THR A 18 -19.66 -3.07 7.22
CA THR A 18 -20.97 -3.11 6.56
C THR A 18 -20.84 -2.97 5.04
N ASP A 19 -21.85 -3.46 4.31
CA ASP A 19 -21.91 -3.32 2.86
C ASP A 19 -21.86 -1.86 2.43
N GLU A 20 -22.55 -0.98 3.16
CA GLU A 20 -22.54 0.46 2.88
C GLU A 20 -21.14 1.07 3.03
N GLU A 21 -20.43 0.70 4.09
CA GLU A 21 -19.06 1.15 4.32
C GLU A 21 -18.11 0.63 3.24
N GLN A 22 -18.26 -0.63 2.84
CA GLN A 22 -17.48 -1.21 1.75
C GLN A 22 -17.69 -0.45 0.44
N GLU A 23 -18.92 -0.14 0.10
CA GLU A 23 -19.27 0.59 -1.13
C GLU A 23 -18.63 1.99 -1.15
N ARG A 24 -18.66 2.69 -0.01
CA ARG A 24 -18.05 4.01 0.12
C ARG A 24 -16.53 3.96 -0.03
N ILE A 25 -15.92 2.94 0.54
CA ILE A 25 -14.46 2.74 0.43
C ILE A 25 -14.10 2.46 -1.04
N VAL A 26 -14.84 1.59 -1.71
CA VAL A 26 -14.59 1.27 -3.12
C VAL A 26 -14.65 2.53 -3.99
N ALA A 27 -15.60 3.43 -3.72
CA ALA A 27 -15.71 4.69 -4.46
C ALA A 27 -14.48 5.57 -4.29
N VAL A 28 -13.96 5.70 -3.07
CA VAL A 28 -12.77 6.50 -2.79
C VAL A 28 -11.50 5.83 -3.35
N VAL A 29 -11.41 4.51 -3.30
CA VAL A 29 -10.30 3.76 -3.90
C VAL A 29 -10.27 3.96 -5.42
N ARG A 30 -11.42 4.07 -6.08
CA ARG A 30 -11.46 4.42 -7.51
C ARG A 30 -10.82 5.78 -7.79
N LEU A 31 -11.11 6.78 -6.95
CA LEU A 31 -10.46 8.08 -7.06
C LEU A 31 -8.94 7.95 -6.88
N LEU A 32 -8.52 7.15 -5.93
CA LEU A 32 -7.10 6.90 -5.69
C LEU A 32 -6.42 6.27 -6.90
N ARG A 33 -7.07 5.33 -7.58
CA ARG A 33 -6.56 4.71 -8.81
C ARG A 33 -6.40 5.73 -9.93
N GLN A 34 -7.34 6.67 -10.06
CA GLN A 34 -7.31 7.68 -11.11
C GLN A 34 -6.27 8.76 -10.83
N GLU A 35 -6.24 9.27 -9.61
CA GLU A 35 -5.45 10.45 -9.24
C GLU A 35 -4.07 10.09 -8.69
N GLY A 36 -3.91 8.91 -8.10
CA GLY A 36 -2.66 8.50 -7.47
C GLY A 36 -2.22 9.47 -6.37
N PRO A 37 -0.92 9.81 -6.31
CA PRO A 37 -0.41 10.72 -5.28
C PRO A 37 -0.98 12.15 -5.35
N ALA A 38 -1.63 12.52 -6.45
CA ALA A 38 -2.28 13.83 -6.57
C ALA A 38 -3.58 13.92 -5.78
N LEU A 39 -4.17 12.79 -5.40
CA LEU A 39 -5.39 12.80 -4.58
C LEU A 39 -5.08 13.37 -3.20
N GLY A 40 -5.75 14.45 -2.85
CA GLY A 40 -5.56 15.15 -1.60
C GLY A 40 -6.86 15.28 -0.81
N ARG A 41 -6.90 16.27 0.05
CA ARG A 41 -8.10 16.55 0.87
C ARG A 41 -9.32 16.79 -0.01
N PRO A 42 -10.51 16.38 0.44
CA PRO A 42 -10.80 15.81 1.76
C PRO A 42 -10.55 14.30 1.86
N PHE A 43 -10.19 13.60 0.79
CA PHE A 43 -10.13 12.15 0.73
C PHE A 43 -8.82 11.58 1.29
N VAL A 44 -7.72 12.30 1.15
CA VAL A 44 -6.38 11.84 1.56
C VAL A 44 -5.67 12.93 2.34
N ASP A 45 -4.98 12.54 3.40
CA ASP A 45 -4.08 13.41 4.14
C ASP A 45 -2.80 12.66 4.52
N ARG A 46 -1.76 13.40 4.87
CA ARG A 46 -0.48 12.84 5.29
C ARG A 46 -0.52 12.41 6.75
N ILE A 47 0.26 11.38 7.06
CA ILE A 47 0.47 10.92 8.44
C ILE A 47 1.88 11.34 8.87
N GLU A 48 1.96 12.42 9.65
CA GLU A 48 3.25 12.99 10.05
C GLU A 48 3.98 12.15 11.10
N MET A 49 3.25 11.44 11.95
CA MET A 49 3.83 10.61 13.00
C MET A 49 4.44 9.29 12.50
N SER A 50 4.22 8.95 11.22
CA SER A 50 4.85 7.77 10.62
C SER A 50 6.34 8.01 10.40
N ARG A 51 7.15 6.95 10.57
CA ARG A 51 8.55 6.99 10.18
C ARG A 51 8.76 6.89 8.66
N HIS A 52 7.69 6.56 7.91
CA HIS A 52 7.71 6.62 6.46
C HIS A 52 7.16 7.96 5.98
N ALA A 53 7.96 8.70 5.23
CA ALA A 53 7.57 10.03 4.73
C ALA A 53 6.33 9.99 3.83
N ASN A 54 6.05 8.84 3.22
CA ASN A 54 4.96 8.67 2.27
C ASN A 54 3.71 8.04 2.88
N MET A 55 3.67 7.85 4.19
CA MET A 55 2.48 7.31 4.85
C MET A 55 1.34 8.31 4.79
N LYS A 56 0.19 7.83 4.35
CA LYS A 56 -1.02 8.65 4.17
C LYS A 56 -2.23 7.94 4.75
N GLU A 57 -3.32 8.67 4.88
CA GLU A 57 -4.61 8.09 5.23
C GLU A 57 -5.67 8.41 4.18
N LEU A 58 -6.50 7.42 3.87
CA LEU A 58 -7.76 7.63 3.18
C LEU A 58 -8.83 7.92 4.21
N ARG A 59 -9.65 8.93 3.93
CA ARG A 59 -10.73 9.36 4.81
C ARG A 59 -12.08 9.05 4.18
N VAL A 60 -12.84 8.17 4.84
CA VAL A 60 -14.17 7.78 4.42
C VAL A 60 -15.09 7.92 5.65
N ARG A 61 -15.60 9.12 5.88
CA ARG A 61 -16.34 9.48 7.10
C ARG A 61 -15.48 9.27 8.35
N HIS A 62 -15.89 8.38 9.28
CA HIS A 62 -15.12 8.05 10.48
C HIS A 62 -14.09 6.94 10.25
N ILE A 63 -14.13 6.32 9.07
CA ILE A 63 -13.18 5.30 8.70
C ILE A 63 -11.87 5.95 8.23
N ARG A 64 -10.76 5.36 8.65
CA ARG A 64 -9.43 5.72 8.18
C ARG A 64 -8.73 4.48 7.67
N ILE A 65 -8.08 4.61 6.52
CA ILE A 65 -7.28 3.54 5.92
C ILE A 65 -5.87 4.08 5.77
N LEU A 66 -4.93 3.49 6.50
CA LEU A 66 -3.52 3.84 6.39
C LEU A 66 -2.94 3.15 5.16
N PHE A 67 -2.26 3.91 4.32
CA PHE A 67 -1.70 3.39 3.08
C PHE A 67 -0.44 4.17 2.70
N ALA A 68 0.34 3.62 1.79
CA ALA A 68 1.51 4.29 1.23
C ALA A 68 1.73 3.85 -0.22
N PHE A 69 2.37 4.70 -1.01
CA PHE A 69 2.81 4.33 -2.35
C PHE A 69 4.18 3.68 -2.29
N ASP A 70 4.34 2.56 -2.95
CA ASP A 70 5.63 1.89 -3.05
C ASP A 70 6.43 2.38 -4.28
N PRO A 71 7.72 1.99 -4.39
CA PRO A 71 8.55 2.41 -5.53
C PRO A 71 8.06 1.88 -6.89
N ARG A 72 7.19 0.86 -6.93
CA ARG A 72 6.61 0.31 -8.16
C ARG A 72 5.33 1.02 -8.58
N ARG A 73 5.02 2.18 -7.97
CA ARG A 73 3.85 2.99 -8.28
C ARG A 73 2.53 2.30 -7.95
N GLN A 74 2.53 1.53 -6.87
CA GLN A 74 1.33 0.92 -6.31
C GLN A 74 0.96 1.60 -5.01
N ALA A 75 -0.33 1.78 -4.76
CA ALA A 75 -0.82 2.16 -3.44
C ALA A 75 -1.09 0.87 -2.66
N ILE A 76 -0.51 0.76 -1.47
CA ILE A 76 -0.67 -0.42 -0.62
C ILE A 76 -1.55 -0.04 0.56
N LEU A 77 -2.75 -0.61 0.61
CA LEU A 77 -3.68 -0.42 1.71
C LEU A 77 -3.24 -1.32 2.86
N LEU A 78 -2.86 -0.71 3.98
CA LEU A 78 -2.16 -1.42 5.06
C LEU A 78 -3.10 -1.83 6.19
N LEU A 79 -3.85 -0.89 6.73
CA LEU A 79 -4.75 -1.09 7.86
C LEU A 79 -5.96 -0.19 7.72
N GLY A 80 -7.11 -0.69 8.13
CA GLY A 80 -8.32 0.11 8.23
C GLY A 80 -8.88 0.10 9.64
N GLY A 81 -9.67 1.09 9.97
CA GLY A 81 -10.35 1.16 11.24
C GLY A 81 -11.28 2.35 11.35
N ASN A 82 -12.12 2.32 12.38
CA ASN A 82 -13.02 3.41 12.70
C ASN A 82 -12.43 4.15 13.89
N LYS A 83 -12.11 5.43 13.71
CA LYS A 83 -11.51 6.23 14.79
C LYS A 83 -12.52 6.98 15.64
N GLU A 84 -13.80 6.84 15.39
CA GLU A 84 -14.86 7.50 16.14
C GLU A 84 -14.72 7.25 17.64
N GLY A 85 -14.67 8.34 18.44
CA GLY A 85 -14.48 8.26 19.86
C GLY A 85 -13.06 7.92 20.33
N ARG A 86 -12.09 7.78 19.41
CA ARG A 86 -10.73 7.35 19.73
C ARG A 86 -9.66 8.16 18.99
N TRP A 87 -9.88 9.41 18.76
CA TRP A 87 -9.10 10.27 17.87
C TRP A 87 -7.57 10.04 17.90
N ASP A 88 -6.90 10.48 18.96
CA ASP A 88 -5.43 10.41 19.02
C ASP A 88 -4.95 8.99 19.33
N SER A 89 -5.64 8.27 20.22
CA SER A 89 -5.24 6.92 20.59
C SER A 89 -5.29 5.93 19.43
N TRP A 90 -6.22 6.10 18.48
CA TRP A 90 -6.30 5.25 17.32
C TRP A 90 -5.01 5.36 16.49
N TYR A 91 -4.55 6.57 16.22
CA TYR A 91 -3.30 6.77 15.47
C TYR A 91 -2.08 6.26 16.22
N ASP A 92 -2.00 6.51 17.52
CA ASP A 92 -0.89 6.05 18.35
C ASP A 92 -0.72 4.53 18.30
N GLU A 93 -1.84 3.79 18.22
CA GLU A 93 -1.83 2.34 18.14
C GLU A 93 -1.59 1.83 16.72
N GLN A 94 -2.22 2.45 15.72
CA GLN A 94 -2.28 1.91 14.37
C GLN A 94 -1.12 2.32 13.48
N VAL A 95 -0.59 3.52 13.64
CA VAL A 95 0.51 4.00 12.76
C VAL A 95 1.76 3.13 12.90
N PRO A 96 2.23 2.75 14.10
CA PRO A 96 3.36 1.82 14.20
C PRO A 96 3.11 0.47 13.54
N LYS A 97 1.88 -0.04 13.60
CA LYS A 97 1.51 -1.30 12.93
C LYS A 97 1.56 -1.15 11.40
N ALA A 98 1.04 -0.04 10.90
CA ALA A 98 1.09 0.25 9.47
C ALA A 98 2.53 0.40 8.98
N ASP A 99 3.38 1.07 9.75
CA ASP A 99 4.81 1.19 9.45
C ASP A 99 5.47 -0.19 9.31
N ALA A 100 5.20 -1.09 10.24
CA ALA A 100 5.74 -2.45 10.21
C ALA A 100 5.23 -3.25 9.00
N LEU A 101 3.95 -3.10 8.66
CA LEU A 101 3.38 -3.74 7.48
C LEU A 101 4.01 -3.21 6.19
N PHE A 102 4.23 -1.92 6.11
CA PHE A 102 4.88 -1.32 4.94
C PHE A 102 6.34 -1.73 4.83
N ASP A 103 7.07 -1.82 5.95
CA ASP A 103 8.43 -2.37 5.96
C ASP A 103 8.48 -3.77 5.35
N ARG A 104 7.55 -4.64 5.73
CA ARG A 104 7.47 -6.00 5.20
C ARG A 104 7.16 -6.00 3.70
N HIS A 105 6.25 -5.13 3.28
CA HIS A 105 5.92 -4.98 1.86
C HIS A 105 7.14 -4.54 1.06
N LEU A 106 7.88 -3.54 1.53
CA LEU A 106 9.08 -3.04 0.85
C LEU A 106 10.16 -4.11 0.76
N ALA A 107 10.36 -4.88 1.82
CA ALA A 107 11.34 -5.98 1.83
C ALA A 107 10.97 -7.06 0.83
N LYS A 108 9.70 -7.43 0.74
CA LYS A 108 9.20 -8.40 -0.23
C LYS A 108 9.36 -7.90 -1.67
N ALA A 109 9.01 -6.66 -1.93
CA ALA A 109 9.15 -6.04 -3.25
C ALA A 109 10.61 -6.01 -3.68
N ARG A 110 11.53 -5.69 -2.76
CA ARG A 110 12.97 -5.69 -3.02
C ARG A 110 13.48 -7.10 -3.33
N ALA A 111 13.05 -8.10 -2.59
CA ALA A 111 13.43 -9.49 -2.83
C ALA A 111 12.96 -9.98 -4.20
N GLU A 112 11.75 -9.61 -4.61
CA GLU A 112 11.21 -9.93 -5.94
C GLU A 112 12.04 -9.27 -7.05
N LEU A 113 12.40 -8.01 -6.89
CA LEU A 113 13.25 -7.28 -7.84
C LEU A 113 14.63 -7.92 -7.96
N ASP A 114 15.23 -8.30 -6.85
CA ASP A 114 16.54 -8.97 -6.85
C ASP A 114 16.48 -10.32 -7.59
N ARG A 115 15.40 -11.10 -7.42
CA ARG A 115 15.19 -12.35 -8.16
C ARG A 115 15.06 -12.09 -9.66
N GLU A 116 14.26 -11.13 -10.05
CA GLU A 116 14.08 -10.76 -11.46
C GLU A 116 15.41 -10.36 -12.09
N THR A 117 16.23 -9.61 -11.39
CA THR A 117 17.56 -9.19 -11.85
C THR A 117 18.48 -10.40 -12.04
N LYS A 118 18.50 -11.34 -11.10
CA LYS A 118 19.29 -12.57 -11.20
C LYS A 118 18.83 -13.45 -12.36
N ASP A 119 17.52 -13.59 -12.53
CA ASP A 119 16.96 -14.38 -13.62
C ASP A 119 17.27 -13.78 -14.99
N ALA A 120 17.19 -12.46 -15.10
CA ALA A 120 17.56 -11.74 -16.33
C ALA A 120 19.05 -11.95 -16.67
N ALA A 121 19.92 -11.88 -15.68
CA ALA A 121 21.35 -12.12 -15.85
C ALA A 121 21.62 -13.57 -16.30
N LYS A 122 20.90 -14.53 -15.72
CA LYS A 122 21.01 -15.95 -16.09
C LYS A 122 20.57 -16.20 -17.54
N VAL A 123 19.46 -15.61 -17.96
CA VAL A 123 18.96 -15.70 -19.32
C VAL A 123 19.98 -15.12 -20.31
N GLN A 124 20.58 -13.98 -19.98
CA GLN A 124 21.59 -13.34 -20.83
C GLN A 124 22.82 -14.23 -20.99
N ARG A 125 23.30 -14.87 -19.90
CA ARG A 125 24.43 -15.81 -19.97
C ARG A 125 24.09 -17.03 -20.83
N ASN A 126 22.89 -17.57 -20.72
CA ASN A 126 22.44 -18.70 -21.54
C ASN A 126 22.39 -18.34 -23.01
N ARG A 127 21.92 -17.14 -23.35
CA ARG A 127 21.89 -16.65 -24.74
C ARG A 127 23.29 -16.56 -25.35
N ARG A 128 24.28 -16.05 -24.60
CA ARG A 128 25.67 -16.01 -25.04
C ARG A 128 26.23 -17.41 -25.28
N ARG A 129 25.95 -18.34 -24.38
CA ARG A 129 26.38 -19.75 -24.51
C ARG A 129 25.81 -20.39 -25.78
N ASN A 130 24.53 -20.18 -26.05
CA ASN A 130 23.85 -20.73 -27.22
C ASN A 130 24.34 -20.14 -28.54
N ARG A 131 24.97 -18.95 -28.54
CA ARG A 131 25.59 -18.36 -29.72
C ARG A 131 27.03 -18.82 -29.95
N GLY A 132 27.54 -19.72 -29.12
CA GLY A 132 28.92 -20.17 -29.21
C GLY A 132 29.94 -19.13 -28.73
N GLU A 133 29.52 -18.11 -28.02
CA GLU A 133 30.39 -17.12 -27.37
C GLU A 133 30.99 -17.72 -26.10
N SER A 134 32.27 -17.80 -26.05
CA SER A 134 32.97 -18.34 -24.88
C SER A 134 33.54 -17.22 -24.03
#